data_df2a246b62ad42f765a0f890e2e9911a
#
_entry.id   df2a246b62ad42f765a0f890e2e9911a
#
_cell.length_a   1.000
_cell.length_b   1.000
_cell.length_c   1.000
_cell.angle_alpha   90.00
_cell.angle_beta   90.00
_cell.angle_gamma   90.00
#
_symmetry.space_group_name_H-M   'P 1'
#
loop_
_entity.id
_entity.type
_entity.pdbx_description
1 polymer ?
#
loop_
_entity_poly.entity_id
_entity_poly.type
_entity_poly.pdbx_seq_one_letter_code
_entity_poly.pdbx_strand_id
1 'polypeptide(L)'
;MRKALIVLGSLLLIVVVGGAVFVGARQNLTFDPPYPKVVATTDSAVIERGHYVVRVLAPCAACHGDPTQRAANASGAEVPLSGGFAFDIPPGKFYVRNLTPDPETGLGNVPDSAIARALRYGVGHDGRALLPFMEMQGLSDDDLTSVVSYLRSQAPVRNPTPPHYFNALGKVVKATALANPVGPSSTPPSTAPRGASVETGRYLSESVSLCWACHTERSRMTGVLTGPRFGGTTGFTEADDPARS
;
A
#
# COMPACT_ATOMS: atom_id res chain seq x y z
N MET A 1 -48.39 17.14 15.04
CA MET A 1 -47.81 16.00 14.39
C MET A 1 -47.29 16.32 12.97
N ARG A 2 -48.12 16.78 12.02
CA ARG A 2 -47.71 17.06 10.62
C ARG A 2 -46.53 18.03 10.49
N LYS A 3 -46.49 19.17 11.24
CA LYS A 3 -45.36 20.11 11.23
C LYS A 3 -44.06 19.49 11.76
N ALA A 4 -44.13 18.68 12.83
CA ALA A 4 -42.97 18.00 13.37
C ALA A 4 -42.37 16.98 12.39
N LEU A 5 -43.22 16.25 11.66
CA LEU A 5 -42.78 15.31 10.63
C LEU A 5 -42.12 16.03 9.43
N ILE A 6 -42.65 17.20 9.04
CA ILE A 6 -42.04 18.01 7.97
C ILE A 6 -40.67 18.52 8.41
N VAL A 7 -40.54 19.05 9.61
CA VAL A 7 -39.24 19.51 10.13
C VAL A 7 -38.25 18.38 10.21
N LEU A 8 -38.64 17.22 10.75
CA LEU A 8 -37.76 16.05 10.83
C LEU A 8 -37.31 15.56 9.45
N GLY A 9 -38.27 15.51 8.50
CA GLY A 9 -37.96 15.11 7.10
C GLY A 9 -37.02 16.10 6.42
N SER A 10 -37.20 17.42 6.64
CA SER A 10 -36.30 18.43 6.09
C SER A 10 -34.90 18.34 6.68
N LEU A 11 -34.77 18.12 8.00
CA LEU A 11 -33.47 17.91 8.65
C LEU A 11 -32.77 16.67 8.12
N LEU A 12 -33.49 15.55 7.98
CA LEU A 12 -32.93 14.33 7.41
C LEU A 12 -32.44 14.55 5.98
N LEU A 13 -33.23 15.24 5.14
CA LEU A 13 -32.84 15.56 3.77
C LEU A 13 -31.55 16.41 3.73
N ILE A 14 -31.44 17.42 4.59
CA ILE A 14 -30.24 18.27 4.71
C ILE A 14 -29.01 17.42 5.08
N VAL A 15 -29.16 16.51 6.04
CA VAL A 15 -28.06 15.62 6.47
C VAL A 15 -27.63 14.70 5.33
N VAL A 16 -28.60 14.10 4.63
CA VAL A 16 -28.30 13.17 3.50
C VAL A 16 -27.63 13.92 2.35
N VAL A 17 -28.18 15.06 1.94
CA VAL A 17 -27.62 15.88 0.84
C VAL A 17 -26.26 16.44 1.26
N GLY A 18 -26.14 17.00 2.46
CA GLY A 18 -24.86 17.49 2.98
C GLY A 18 -23.79 16.40 3.05
N GLY A 19 -24.13 15.20 3.52
CA GLY A 19 -23.28 14.04 3.53
C GLY A 19 -22.83 13.60 2.12
N ALA A 20 -23.77 13.56 1.17
CA ALA A 20 -23.45 13.21 -0.23
C ALA A 20 -22.51 14.24 -0.87
N VAL A 21 -22.74 15.54 -0.65
CA VAL A 21 -21.87 16.62 -1.12
C VAL A 21 -20.47 16.50 -0.48
N PHE A 22 -20.40 16.27 0.82
CA PHE A 22 -19.14 16.09 1.55
C PHE A 22 -18.34 14.93 0.98
N VAL A 23 -18.97 13.76 0.82
CA VAL A 23 -18.31 12.58 0.23
C VAL A 23 -17.89 12.85 -1.22
N GLY A 24 -18.75 13.47 -2.02
CA GLY A 24 -18.45 13.83 -3.40
C GLY A 24 -17.21 14.73 -3.52
N ALA A 25 -17.11 15.74 -2.66
CA ALA A 25 -15.98 16.67 -2.65
C ALA A 25 -14.65 16.05 -2.19
N ARG A 26 -14.70 15.06 -1.27
CA ARG A 26 -13.49 14.54 -0.63
C ARG A 26 -12.97 13.23 -1.19
N GLN A 27 -13.76 12.46 -1.91
CA GLN A 27 -13.34 11.14 -2.41
C GLN A 27 -12.26 11.18 -3.51
N ASN A 28 -11.98 12.34 -4.08
CA ASN A 28 -11.01 12.52 -5.18
C ASN A 28 -9.94 13.58 -4.87
N LEU A 29 -9.59 13.75 -3.61
CA LEU A 29 -8.51 14.66 -3.22
C LEU A 29 -7.18 14.22 -3.84
N THR A 30 -6.39 15.20 -4.22
CA THR A 30 -5.00 15.03 -4.67
C THR A 30 -4.05 15.72 -3.71
N PHE A 31 -2.83 15.18 -3.62
CA PHE A 31 -1.78 15.61 -2.69
C PHE A 31 -0.48 15.75 -3.46
N ASP A 32 0.35 16.68 -3.03
CA ASP A 32 1.65 16.96 -3.66
C ASP A 32 2.78 17.02 -2.61
N PRO A 33 3.07 15.90 -1.91
CA PRO A 33 4.25 15.82 -1.07
C PRO A 33 5.51 15.87 -1.93
N PRO A 34 6.67 16.23 -1.34
CA PRO A 34 7.91 16.38 -2.11
C PRO A 34 8.30 15.05 -2.77
N TYR A 35 8.91 15.17 -3.95
CA TYR A 35 9.47 14.01 -4.64
C TYR A 35 10.82 13.66 -4.02
N PRO A 36 11.03 12.44 -3.51
CA PRO A 36 12.33 11.97 -3.06
C PRO A 36 13.35 12.05 -4.21
N LYS A 37 14.59 12.41 -3.89
CA LYS A 37 15.70 12.49 -4.87
C LYS A 37 16.24 11.08 -5.16
N VAL A 38 15.40 10.24 -5.76
CA VAL A 38 15.72 8.87 -6.15
C VAL A 38 15.83 8.79 -7.67
N VAL A 39 16.94 8.22 -8.12
CA VAL A 39 17.20 7.88 -9.52
C VAL A 39 17.69 6.44 -9.56
N ALA A 40 17.04 5.61 -10.36
CA ALA A 40 17.45 4.22 -10.54
C ALA A 40 18.87 4.15 -11.14
N THR A 41 19.62 3.15 -10.73
CA THR A 41 20.97 2.91 -11.23
C THR A 41 21.06 1.49 -11.82
N THR A 42 22.06 1.29 -12.68
CA THR A 42 22.44 0.00 -13.23
C THR A 42 23.55 -0.70 -12.42
N ASP A 43 23.94 -0.13 -11.28
CA ASP A 43 24.90 -0.75 -10.37
C ASP A 43 24.35 -2.09 -9.85
N SER A 44 25.08 -3.17 -10.12
CA SER A 44 24.65 -4.52 -9.77
C SER A 44 24.47 -4.72 -8.25
N ALA A 45 25.31 -4.11 -7.43
CA ALA A 45 25.22 -4.23 -5.97
C ALA A 45 23.96 -3.54 -5.43
N VAL A 46 23.57 -2.39 -6.02
CA VAL A 46 22.34 -1.68 -5.67
C VAL A 46 21.11 -2.47 -6.13
N ILE A 47 21.15 -3.04 -7.33
CA ILE A 47 20.06 -3.89 -7.86
C ILE A 47 19.91 -5.16 -7.02
N GLU A 48 21.01 -5.83 -6.65
CA GLU A 48 20.99 -7.02 -5.80
C GLU A 48 20.42 -6.70 -4.40
N ARG A 49 20.79 -5.54 -3.83
CA ARG A 49 20.16 -5.07 -2.58
C ARG A 49 18.66 -4.86 -2.75
N GLY A 50 18.23 -4.25 -3.83
CA GLY A 50 16.81 -4.06 -4.14
C GLY A 50 16.07 -5.39 -4.33
N HIS A 51 16.68 -6.34 -5.00
CA HIS A 51 16.20 -7.72 -5.12
C HIS A 51 15.97 -8.32 -3.73
N TYR A 52 16.97 -8.26 -2.86
CA TYR A 52 16.89 -8.81 -1.51
C TYR A 52 15.78 -8.13 -0.68
N VAL A 53 15.65 -6.80 -0.77
CA VAL A 53 14.57 -6.07 -0.09
C VAL A 53 13.20 -6.51 -0.63
N VAL A 54 12.99 -6.52 -1.93
CA VAL A 54 11.69 -6.76 -2.56
C VAL A 54 11.25 -8.22 -2.49
N ARG A 55 12.20 -9.17 -2.60
CA ARG A 55 11.89 -10.60 -2.70
C ARG A 55 12.01 -11.37 -1.39
N VAL A 56 12.88 -10.90 -0.49
CA VAL A 56 13.19 -11.65 0.73
C VAL A 56 12.69 -10.93 1.98
N LEU A 57 12.96 -9.63 2.11
CA LEU A 57 12.66 -8.90 3.33
C LEU A 57 11.22 -8.37 3.36
N ALA A 58 10.76 -7.77 2.27
CA ALA A 58 9.46 -7.15 2.18
C ALA A 58 8.44 -8.08 1.49
N PRO A 59 7.16 -8.03 1.88
CA PRO A 59 6.13 -8.91 1.32
C PRO A 59 5.61 -8.46 -0.07
N CYS A 60 6.46 -7.83 -0.91
CA CYS A 60 6.02 -7.26 -2.18
C CYS A 60 5.44 -8.33 -3.12
N ALA A 61 6.14 -9.45 -3.28
CA ALA A 61 5.72 -10.53 -4.16
C ALA A 61 4.45 -11.26 -3.69
N ALA A 62 4.12 -11.21 -2.39
CA ALA A 62 2.90 -11.82 -1.87
C ALA A 62 1.63 -11.17 -2.45
N CYS A 63 1.68 -9.84 -2.71
CA CYS A 63 0.57 -9.09 -3.31
C CYS A 63 0.80 -8.79 -4.79
N HIS A 64 2.03 -8.35 -5.16
CA HIS A 64 2.35 -7.90 -6.52
C HIS A 64 2.82 -9.02 -7.46
N GLY A 65 3.07 -10.22 -6.97
CA GLY A 65 3.35 -11.40 -7.79
C GLY A 65 2.17 -11.75 -8.70
N ASP A 66 2.47 -12.44 -9.79
CA ASP A 66 1.45 -12.99 -10.69
C ASP A 66 0.51 -13.93 -9.90
N PRO A 67 -0.79 -13.64 -9.78
CA PRO A 67 -1.73 -14.44 -9.01
C PRO A 67 -1.93 -15.86 -9.56
N THR A 68 -1.64 -16.08 -10.85
CA THR A 68 -1.72 -17.42 -11.47
C THR A 68 -0.54 -18.30 -11.05
N GLN A 69 0.53 -17.71 -10.53
CA GLN A 69 1.76 -18.37 -10.07
C GLN A 69 1.90 -18.34 -8.53
N ARG A 70 0.81 -18.15 -7.81
CA ARG A 70 0.83 -17.97 -6.34
C ARG A 70 1.49 -19.14 -5.60
N ALA A 71 1.22 -20.38 -6.00
CA ALA A 71 1.85 -21.57 -5.41
C ALA A 71 3.37 -21.61 -5.65
N ALA A 72 3.82 -21.24 -6.84
CA ALA A 72 5.24 -21.14 -7.17
C ALA A 72 5.91 -20.03 -6.34
N ASN A 73 5.27 -18.85 -6.23
CA ASN A 73 5.75 -17.77 -5.39
C ASN A 73 5.87 -18.19 -3.91
N ALA A 74 4.87 -18.89 -3.38
CA ALA A 74 4.87 -19.39 -2.00
C ALA A 74 5.97 -20.44 -1.74
N SER A 75 6.38 -21.19 -2.76
CA SER A 75 7.52 -22.13 -2.70
C SER A 75 8.88 -21.46 -2.95
N GLY A 76 8.94 -20.12 -3.07
CA GLY A 76 10.17 -19.36 -3.22
C GLY A 76 10.60 -19.12 -4.67
N ALA A 77 9.77 -19.47 -5.67
CA ALA A 77 10.07 -19.13 -7.05
C ALA A 77 9.90 -17.63 -7.33
N GLU A 78 10.77 -17.06 -8.14
CA GLU A 78 10.65 -15.68 -8.58
C GLU A 78 9.61 -15.55 -9.69
N VAL A 79 8.45 -15.05 -9.33
CA VAL A 79 7.36 -14.77 -10.28
C VAL A 79 7.38 -13.29 -10.68
N PRO A 80 6.91 -12.93 -11.89
CA PRO A 80 6.78 -11.52 -12.29
C PRO A 80 5.96 -10.72 -11.29
N LEU A 81 6.38 -9.48 -10.98
CA LEU A 81 5.63 -8.56 -10.14
C LEU A 81 4.54 -7.85 -10.96
N SER A 82 3.80 -8.61 -11.75
CA SER A 82 2.84 -8.09 -12.72
C SER A 82 1.50 -7.67 -12.09
N GLY A 83 1.28 -7.92 -10.80
CA GLY A 83 0.04 -7.54 -10.12
C GLY A 83 -1.18 -8.35 -10.59
N GLY A 84 -2.36 -7.77 -10.43
CA GLY A 84 -3.62 -8.41 -10.85
C GLY A 84 -4.40 -9.09 -9.71
N PHE A 85 -3.76 -9.34 -8.57
CA PHE A 85 -4.48 -9.83 -7.38
C PHE A 85 -5.52 -8.78 -6.94
N ALA A 86 -6.67 -9.24 -6.47
CA ALA A 86 -7.75 -8.38 -6.01
C ALA A 86 -8.10 -8.67 -4.55
N PHE A 87 -8.10 -7.63 -3.73
CA PHE A 87 -8.73 -7.63 -2.42
C PHE A 87 -10.22 -7.33 -2.59
N ASP A 88 -11.07 -8.30 -2.27
CA ASP A 88 -12.52 -8.13 -2.21
C ASP A 88 -12.92 -8.00 -0.74
N ILE A 89 -13.10 -6.77 -0.27
CA ILE A 89 -13.34 -6.43 1.13
C ILE A 89 -14.56 -5.51 1.24
N PRO A 90 -15.17 -5.31 2.43
CA PRO A 90 -16.43 -4.58 2.58
C PRO A 90 -16.50 -3.20 1.89
N PRO A 91 -15.43 -2.37 1.83
CA PRO A 91 -15.47 -1.10 1.12
C PRO A 91 -15.45 -1.21 -0.40
N GLY A 92 -15.11 -2.38 -1.00
CA GLY A 92 -15.03 -2.52 -2.45
C GLY A 92 -14.00 -3.55 -2.92
N LYS A 93 -13.61 -3.44 -4.19
CA LYS A 93 -12.64 -4.32 -4.84
C LYS A 93 -11.40 -3.55 -5.27
N PHE A 94 -10.25 -3.97 -4.77
CA PHE A 94 -8.99 -3.24 -4.93
C PHE A 94 -7.95 -4.10 -5.62
N TYR A 95 -7.48 -3.66 -6.78
CA TYR A 95 -6.56 -4.41 -7.60
C TYR A 95 -5.11 -3.98 -7.35
N VAL A 96 -4.26 -4.95 -7.08
CA VAL A 96 -2.81 -4.73 -6.93
C VAL A 96 -2.20 -4.41 -8.29
N ARG A 97 -1.39 -3.35 -8.34
CA ARG A 97 -0.84 -2.82 -9.58
C ARG A 97 0.37 -3.58 -10.06
N ASN A 98 0.58 -3.55 -11.38
CA ASN A 98 1.75 -4.05 -12.05
C ASN A 98 2.98 -3.18 -11.71
N LEU A 99 4.01 -3.79 -11.13
CA LEU A 99 5.27 -3.13 -10.75
C LEU A 99 6.39 -3.37 -11.78
N THR A 100 6.15 -4.14 -12.84
CA THR A 100 7.15 -4.34 -13.89
C THR A 100 7.32 -3.05 -14.71
N PRO A 101 8.46 -2.85 -15.39
CA PRO A 101 8.70 -1.65 -16.19
C PRO A 101 7.96 -1.68 -17.55
N ASP A 102 6.77 -2.29 -17.60
CA ASP A 102 5.91 -2.22 -18.77
C ASP A 102 5.40 -0.78 -18.95
N PRO A 103 5.56 -0.17 -20.14
CA PRO A 103 5.25 1.24 -20.37
C PRO A 103 3.75 1.55 -20.39
N GLU A 104 2.89 0.55 -20.67
CA GLU A 104 1.46 0.78 -20.80
C GLU A 104 0.70 0.41 -19.52
N THR A 105 1.08 -0.67 -18.86
CA THR A 105 0.31 -1.24 -17.75
C THR A 105 1.07 -1.28 -16.42
N GLY A 106 2.37 -0.97 -16.44
CA GLY A 106 3.26 -1.02 -15.30
C GLY A 106 3.91 0.34 -14.96
N LEU A 107 5.14 0.28 -14.48
CA LEU A 107 5.89 1.45 -14.02
C LEU A 107 6.78 2.07 -15.12
N GLY A 108 6.79 1.56 -16.36
CA GLY A 108 7.73 1.97 -17.40
C GLY A 108 7.76 3.48 -17.68
N ASN A 109 6.59 4.11 -17.71
CA ASN A 109 6.43 5.55 -17.94
C ASN A 109 6.30 6.39 -16.65
N VAL A 110 6.37 5.77 -15.46
CA VAL A 110 6.29 6.47 -14.18
C VAL A 110 7.70 6.93 -13.77
N PRO A 111 7.97 8.19 -13.46
CA PRO A 111 9.29 8.65 -13.00
C PRO A 111 9.75 7.94 -11.72
N ASP A 112 11.05 7.70 -11.57
CA ASP A 112 11.62 7.05 -10.37
C ASP A 112 11.25 7.78 -9.08
N SER A 113 11.31 9.10 -9.10
CA SER A 113 10.92 9.94 -7.97
C SER A 113 9.42 9.81 -7.62
N ALA A 114 8.55 9.50 -8.59
CA ALA A 114 7.14 9.25 -8.34
C ALA A 114 6.89 7.86 -7.75
N ILE A 115 7.67 6.84 -8.15
CA ILE A 115 7.66 5.52 -7.51
C ILE A 115 8.14 5.65 -6.06
N ALA A 116 9.23 6.38 -5.85
CA ALA A 116 9.77 6.66 -4.52
C ALA A 116 8.77 7.45 -3.66
N ARG A 117 8.05 8.44 -4.23
CA ARG A 117 6.99 9.19 -3.55
C ARG A 117 5.84 8.28 -3.09
N ALA A 118 5.47 7.32 -3.91
CA ALA A 118 4.41 6.36 -3.57
C ALA A 118 4.80 5.53 -2.33
N LEU A 119 6.04 5.06 -2.24
CA LEU A 119 6.55 4.31 -1.09
C LEU A 119 6.76 5.20 0.14
N ARG A 120 7.31 6.42 -0.04
CA ARG A 120 7.66 7.34 1.04
C ARG A 120 6.47 8.06 1.66
N TYR A 121 5.53 8.48 0.84
CA TYR A 121 4.44 9.38 1.25
C TYR A 121 3.03 8.81 0.99
N GLY A 122 2.92 7.58 0.48
CA GLY A 122 1.63 7.00 0.17
C GLY A 122 0.83 7.78 -0.88
N VAL A 123 1.50 8.45 -1.82
CA VAL A 123 0.86 9.21 -2.90
C VAL A 123 1.29 8.69 -4.26
N GLY A 124 0.34 8.20 -5.02
CA GLY A 124 0.55 7.67 -6.37
C GLY A 124 1.04 8.74 -7.36
N HIS A 125 1.45 8.31 -8.55
CA HIS A 125 1.89 9.19 -9.63
C HIS A 125 0.77 10.14 -10.10
N ASP A 126 -0.49 9.75 -9.90
CA ASP A 126 -1.70 10.56 -10.18
C ASP A 126 -2.07 11.55 -9.07
N GLY A 127 -1.25 11.68 -8.03
CA GLY A 127 -1.46 12.56 -6.88
C GLY A 127 -2.46 12.05 -5.85
N ARG A 128 -3.05 10.88 -6.02
CA ARG A 128 -4.03 10.34 -5.08
C ARG A 128 -3.36 9.58 -3.94
N ALA A 129 -3.98 9.64 -2.75
CA ALA A 129 -3.57 8.80 -1.64
C ALA A 129 -3.71 7.32 -2.00
N LEU A 130 -2.66 6.55 -1.73
CA LEU A 130 -2.70 5.10 -1.81
C LEU A 130 -3.48 4.51 -0.62
N LEU A 131 -4.07 3.36 -0.84
CA LEU A 131 -4.63 2.57 0.26
C LEU A 131 -3.50 2.12 1.20
N PRO A 132 -3.70 2.12 2.53
CA PRO A 132 -2.65 1.84 3.50
C PRO A 132 -2.33 0.34 3.63
N PHE A 133 -2.10 -0.33 2.50
CA PHE A 133 -1.62 -1.71 2.45
C PHE A 133 -0.10 -1.82 2.36
N MET A 134 0.58 -0.73 1.98
CA MET A 134 2.04 -0.65 1.84
C MET A 134 2.59 0.41 2.78
N GLU A 135 2.90 0.03 4.01
CA GLU A 135 3.38 0.97 5.03
C GLU A 135 4.91 1.00 5.07
N MET A 136 5.54 1.30 3.91
CA MET A 136 6.99 1.29 3.69
C MET A 136 7.64 2.68 3.81
N GLN A 137 6.97 3.64 4.46
CA GLN A 137 7.41 5.02 4.57
C GLN A 137 8.74 5.19 5.32
N GLY A 138 9.08 4.20 6.17
CA GLY A 138 10.33 4.17 6.96
C GLY A 138 11.56 3.62 6.24
N LEU A 139 11.46 3.20 4.97
CA LEU A 139 12.63 2.76 4.21
C LEU A 139 13.70 3.85 4.19
N SER A 140 14.97 3.47 4.36
CA SER A 140 16.10 4.38 4.16
C SER A 140 16.18 4.87 2.71
N ASP A 141 16.91 5.95 2.47
CA ASP A 141 17.00 6.50 1.10
C ASP A 141 17.80 5.57 0.17
N ASP A 142 18.82 4.87 0.69
CA ASP A 142 19.58 3.86 -0.07
C ASP A 142 18.74 2.61 -0.38
N ASP A 143 17.96 2.09 0.56
CA ASP A 143 17.06 0.97 0.29
C ASP A 143 15.91 1.37 -0.65
N LEU A 144 15.39 2.59 -0.53
CA LEU A 144 14.39 3.12 -1.46
C LEU A 144 14.94 3.21 -2.89
N THR A 145 16.18 3.69 -3.04
CA THR A 145 16.89 3.72 -4.33
C THR A 145 17.11 2.31 -4.86
N SER A 146 17.50 1.37 -4.00
CA SER A 146 17.72 -0.03 -4.35
C SER A 146 16.44 -0.70 -4.84
N VAL A 147 15.31 -0.47 -4.15
CA VAL A 147 13.99 -0.98 -4.56
C VAL A 147 13.62 -0.46 -5.94
N VAL A 148 13.73 0.84 -6.19
CA VAL A 148 13.39 1.43 -7.49
C VAL A 148 14.30 0.90 -8.59
N SER A 149 15.61 0.76 -8.33
CA SER A 149 16.59 0.19 -9.28
C SER A 149 16.26 -1.25 -9.64
N TYR A 150 15.89 -2.07 -8.64
CA TYR A 150 15.47 -3.45 -8.89
C TYR A 150 14.17 -3.52 -9.70
N LEU A 151 13.16 -2.70 -9.38
CA LEU A 151 11.91 -2.68 -10.16
C LEU A 151 12.17 -2.29 -11.62
N ARG A 152 13.13 -1.39 -11.89
CA ARG A 152 13.54 -1.02 -13.25
C ARG A 152 14.29 -2.11 -13.99
N SER A 153 15.02 -2.97 -13.31
CA SER A 153 15.80 -4.06 -13.91
C SER A 153 14.96 -5.27 -14.30
N GLN A 154 13.68 -5.31 -13.90
CA GLN A 154 12.79 -6.44 -14.21
C GLN A 154 12.42 -6.49 -15.69
N ALA A 155 12.11 -7.69 -16.20
CA ALA A 155 11.50 -7.83 -17.52
C ALA A 155 10.09 -7.17 -17.52
N PRO A 156 9.74 -6.39 -18.55
CA PRO A 156 8.40 -5.83 -18.66
C PRO A 156 7.36 -6.93 -18.94
N VAL A 157 6.26 -6.90 -18.21
CA VAL A 157 5.12 -7.80 -18.41
C VAL A 157 3.86 -6.97 -18.58
N ARG A 158 3.21 -7.11 -19.73
CA ARG A 158 1.93 -6.43 -19.97
C ARG A 158 0.83 -7.12 -19.19
N ASN A 159 0.28 -6.44 -18.19
CA ASN A 159 -0.87 -6.89 -17.41
C ASN A 159 -1.77 -5.71 -17.02
N PRO A 160 -2.82 -5.42 -17.82
CA PRO A 160 -3.74 -4.35 -17.50
C PRO A 160 -4.59 -4.72 -16.28
N THR A 161 -4.46 -3.95 -15.20
CA THR A 161 -5.26 -4.13 -14.00
C THR A 161 -6.46 -3.19 -14.01
N PRO A 162 -7.68 -3.66 -13.66
CA PRO A 162 -8.86 -2.80 -13.58
C PRO A 162 -8.68 -1.66 -12.57
N PRO A 163 -9.43 -0.56 -12.69
CA PRO A 163 -9.45 0.48 -11.66
C PRO A 163 -10.06 -0.07 -10.37
N HIS A 164 -9.66 0.53 -9.23
CA HIS A 164 -10.29 0.23 -7.95
C HIS A 164 -11.79 0.54 -7.98
N TYR A 165 -12.59 -0.35 -7.42
CA TYR A 165 -14.01 -0.14 -7.25
C TYR A 165 -14.32 0.15 -5.78
N PHE A 166 -14.92 1.31 -5.51
CA PHE A 166 -15.45 1.68 -4.20
C PHE A 166 -16.97 1.65 -4.23
N ASN A 167 -17.60 0.83 -3.40
CA ASN A 167 -19.05 0.87 -3.19
C ASN A 167 -19.44 2.10 -2.34
N ALA A 168 -20.71 2.23 -1.96
CA ALA A 168 -21.18 3.36 -1.16
C ALA A 168 -20.41 3.51 0.16
N LEU A 169 -20.20 2.41 0.89
CA LEU A 169 -19.39 2.38 2.12
C LEU A 169 -17.95 2.81 1.84
N GLY A 170 -17.36 2.27 0.77
CA GLY A 170 -15.99 2.60 0.38
C GLY A 170 -15.79 4.07 0.04
N LYS A 171 -16.77 4.70 -0.59
CA LYS A 171 -16.75 6.16 -0.87
C LYS A 171 -16.74 6.97 0.42
N VAL A 172 -17.54 6.58 1.41
CA VAL A 172 -17.57 7.23 2.73
C VAL A 172 -16.22 7.03 3.44
N VAL A 173 -15.71 5.78 3.49
CA VAL A 173 -14.41 5.47 4.10
C VAL A 173 -13.28 6.26 3.43
N LYS A 174 -13.27 6.32 2.09
CA LYS A 174 -12.29 7.10 1.32
C LYS A 174 -12.36 8.60 1.62
N ALA A 175 -13.56 9.15 1.79
CA ALA A 175 -13.75 10.57 2.10
C ALA A 175 -13.43 10.94 3.54
N THR A 176 -13.34 9.98 4.44
CA THR A 176 -13.14 10.17 5.88
C THR A 176 -11.83 9.54 6.38
N ALA A 177 -11.84 8.24 6.67
CA ALA A 177 -10.72 7.53 7.29
C ALA A 177 -9.47 7.43 6.38
N LEU A 178 -9.68 7.35 5.06
CA LEU A 178 -8.61 7.27 4.06
C LEU A 178 -8.44 8.58 3.28
N ALA A 179 -8.93 9.70 3.82
CA ALA A 179 -8.90 10.97 3.13
C ALA A 179 -7.49 11.54 2.95
N ASN A 180 -6.54 11.16 3.81
CA ASN A 180 -5.17 11.65 3.77
C ASN A 180 -4.19 10.50 3.48
N PRO A 181 -3.10 10.78 2.75
CA PRO A 181 -2.03 9.81 2.56
C PRO A 181 -1.27 9.58 3.86
N VAL A 182 -0.68 8.40 3.99
CA VAL A 182 0.18 8.05 5.13
C VAL A 182 1.63 8.32 4.75
N GLY A 183 2.24 9.32 5.37
CA GLY A 183 3.69 9.62 5.26
C GLY A 183 4.50 9.00 6.39
N PRO A 184 5.84 9.21 6.39
CA PRO A 184 6.71 8.71 7.44
C PRO A 184 6.42 9.40 8.78
N SER A 185 6.39 8.62 9.87
CA SER A 185 6.17 9.11 11.24
C SER A 185 7.40 9.85 11.82
N SER A 186 8.58 9.62 11.23
CA SER A 186 9.85 10.27 11.56
C SER A 186 10.70 10.37 10.30
N THR A 187 11.74 11.19 10.32
CA THR A 187 12.69 11.26 9.19
C THR A 187 13.38 9.89 9.00
N PRO A 188 13.17 9.24 7.85
CA PRO A 188 13.84 7.99 7.56
C PRO A 188 15.37 8.18 7.47
N PRO A 189 16.17 7.16 7.80
CA PRO A 189 17.61 7.26 7.70
C PRO A 189 18.04 7.36 6.22
N SER A 190 19.14 8.07 5.95
CA SER A 190 19.73 8.11 4.62
C SER A 190 20.31 6.76 4.20
N THR A 191 20.86 6.01 5.16
CA THR A 191 21.48 4.69 4.94
C THR A 191 20.85 3.67 5.87
N ALA A 192 20.52 2.50 5.33
CA ALA A 192 19.98 1.39 6.12
C ALA A 192 21.02 0.91 7.13
N PRO A 193 20.64 0.73 8.41
CA PRO A 193 21.53 0.12 9.37
C PRO A 193 21.87 -1.31 8.96
N ARG A 194 23.13 -1.71 9.22
CA ARG A 194 23.69 -3.00 8.80
C ARG A 194 24.26 -3.76 10.00
N GLY A 195 24.46 -5.06 9.82
CA GLY A 195 25.05 -5.93 10.83
C GLY A 195 24.05 -6.35 11.91
N ALA A 196 24.54 -7.12 12.90
CA ALA A 196 23.74 -7.65 13.99
C ALA A 196 23.62 -6.62 15.13
N SER A 197 22.60 -5.77 15.07
CA SER A 197 22.33 -4.76 16.10
C SER A 197 20.82 -4.61 16.36
N VAL A 198 20.47 -4.05 17.50
CA VAL A 198 19.08 -3.72 17.84
C VAL A 198 18.49 -2.71 16.84
N GLU A 199 19.30 -1.77 16.38
CA GLU A 199 18.89 -0.77 15.39
C GLU A 199 18.54 -1.44 14.06
N THR A 200 19.39 -2.35 13.57
CA THR A 200 19.10 -3.13 12.37
C THR A 200 17.83 -3.96 12.52
N GLY A 201 17.68 -4.65 13.65
CA GLY A 201 16.49 -5.46 13.93
C GLY A 201 15.21 -4.60 13.94
N ARG A 202 15.26 -3.43 14.54
CA ARG A 202 14.14 -2.48 14.54
C ARG A 202 13.82 -2.00 13.11
N TYR A 203 14.83 -1.57 12.36
CA TYR A 203 14.64 -1.13 10.98
C TYR A 203 14.00 -2.22 10.11
N LEU A 204 14.50 -3.44 10.19
CA LEU A 204 13.95 -4.57 9.44
C LEU A 204 12.49 -4.86 9.82
N SER A 205 12.20 -4.98 11.11
CA SER A 205 10.88 -5.39 11.59
C SER A 205 9.81 -4.31 11.44
N GLU A 206 10.20 -3.03 11.53
CA GLU A 206 9.24 -1.92 11.51
C GLU A 206 9.10 -1.24 10.15
N SER A 207 10.19 -1.15 9.37
CA SER A 207 10.22 -0.36 8.14
C SER A 207 10.32 -1.17 6.86
N VAL A 208 10.87 -2.39 6.92
CA VAL A 208 11.09 -3.22 5.73
C VAL A 208 10.13 -4.41 5.67
N SER A 209 10.18 -5.29 6.66
CA SER A 209 9.39 -6.53 6.68
C SER A 209 7.98 -6.35 7.26
N LEU A 210 7.71 -5.20 7.88
CA LEU A 210 6.41 -4.83 8.45
C LEU A 210 5.85 -5.91 9.42
N CYS A 211 6.71 -6.56 10.21
CA CYS A 211 6.30 -7.64 11.11
C CYS A 211 5.15 -7.24 12.04
N TRP A 212 5.16 -5.98 12.49
CA TRP A 212 4.10 -5.40 13.31
C TRP A 212 2.73 -5.42 12.63
N ALA A 213 2.66 -5.46 11.30
CA ALA A 213 1.38 -5.47 10.58
C ALA A 213 0.56 -6.73 10.87
N CYS A 214 1.25 -7.86 11.08
CA CYS A 214 0.64 -9.13 11.48
C CYS A 214 0.70 -9.38 12.98
N HIS A 215 1.75 -8.86 13.67
CA HIS A 215 2.00 -9.12 15.08
C HIS A 215 1.45 -8.05 16.03
N THR A 216 0.46 -7.26 15.60
CA THR A 216 -0.23 -6.26 16.43
C THR A 216 -1.73 -6.40 16.26
N GLU A 217 -2.48 -6.36 17.37
CA GLU A 217 -3.93 -6.45 17.32
C GLU A 217 -4.54 -5.29 16.52
N ARG A 218 -5.51 -5.63 15.66
CA ARG A 218 -6.23 -4.68 14.79
C ARG A 218 -7.73 -4.89 14.89
N SER A 219 -8.48 -3.81 14.77
CA SER A 219 -9.91 -3.88 14.52
C SER A 219 -10.19 -4.51 13.16
N ARG A 220 -10.91 -5.61 13.12
CA ARG A 220 -11.33 -6.26 11.87
C ARG A 220 -12.24 -5.36 11.00
N MET A 221 -12.94 -4.41 11.61
CA MET A 221 -13.85 -3.51 10.91
C MET A 221 -13.12 -2.32 10.27
N THR A 222 -12.14 -1.75 10.97
CA THR A 222 -11.50 -0.48 10.56
C THR A 222 -10.04 -0.64 10.14
N GLY A 223 -9.40 -1.79 10.45
CA GLY A 223 -7.96 -2.01 10.24
C GLY A 223 -7.06 -1.21 11.20
N VAL A 224 -7.63 -0.39 12.08
CA VAL A 224 -6.88 0.43 13.05
C VAL A 224 -6.25 -0.47 14.10
N LEU A 225 -5.01 -0.16 14.50
CA LEU A 225 -4.32 -0.85 15.60
C LEU A 225 -5.05 -0.60 16.92
N THR A 226 -5.33 -1.67 17.65
CA THR A 226 -6.06 -1.63 18.93
C THR A 226 -5.24 -2.16 20.11
N GLY A 227 -4.09 -2.79 19.84
CA GLY A 227 -3.16 -3.30 20.84
C GLY A 227 -1.76 -2.68 20.78
N PRO A 228 -0.92 -3.01 21.74
CA PRO A 228 0.48 -2.58 21.72
C PRO A 228 1.21 -3.21 20.53
N ARG A 229 2.12 -2.44 19.94
CA ARG A 229 2.92 -2.88 18.80
C ARG A 229 3.71 -4.15 19.17
N PHE A 230 3.66 -5.17 18.32
CA PHE A 230 4.22 -6.51 18.56
C PHE A 230 3.60 -7.28 19.75
N GLY A 231 2.45 -6.84 20.26
CA GLY A 231 1.74 -7.51 21.36
C GLY A 231 0.98 -8.78 20.93
N GLY A 232 1.08 -9.18 19.69
CA GLY A 232 0.33 -10.30 19.13
C GLY A 232 -1.05 -9.89 18.66
N THR A 233 -1.77 -10.84 18.07
CA THR A 233 -3.17 -10.69 17.66
C THR A 233 -3.93 -11.99 17.91
N THR A 234 -5.20 -11.87 18.26
CA THR A 234 -6.12 -13.02 18.42
C THR A 234 -6.92 -13.30 17.16
N GLY A 235 -6.71 -12.50 16.10
CA GLY A 235 -7.57 -12.47 14.93
C GLY A 235 -7.19 -13.42 13.80
N PHE A 236 -6.01 -14.06 13.80
CA PHE A 236 -5.64 -15.06 12.81
C PHE A 236 -6.24 -16.42 13.17
N THR A 237 -7.28 -16.82 12.46
CA THR A 237 -7.81 -18.18 12.49
C THR A 237 -7.28 -18.97 11.29
N GLU A 238 -7.27 -20.30 11.37
CA GLU A 238 -6.88 -21.14 10.21
C GLU A 238 -7.73 -20.88 8.96
N ALA A 239 -8.96 -20.36 9.14
CA ALA A 239 -9.85 -19.95 8.06
C ALA A 239 -9.35 -18.71 7.29
N ASP A 240 -8.48 -17.93 7.90
CA ASP A 240 -7.91 -16.70 7.28
C ASP A 240 -6.58 -17.01 6.55
N ASP A 241 -6.14 -18.27 6.51
CA ASP A 241 -4.96 -18.70 5.75
C ASP A 241 -5.32 -18.93 4.28
N PRO A 242 -4.96 -18.00 3.39
CA PRO A 242 -5.28 -18.13 1.97
C PRO A 242 -4.50 -19.24 1.26
N ALA A 243 -3.56 -19.89 1.93
CA ALA A 243 -2.85 -21.06 1.40
C ALA A 243 -3.62 -22.36 1.61
N ARG A 244 -4.71 -22.36 2.39
CA ARG A 244 -5.53 -23.53 2.71
C ARG A 244 -6.95 -23.51 2.10
N SER A 245 -7.28 -22.50 1.28
CA SER A 245 -8.55 -22.41 0.54
C SER A 245 -8.38 -22.86 -0.91
#